data_3cbc179743edfb95a28f3708b4cf820f
#
_entry.id   3cbc179743edfb95a28f3708b4cf820f
#
_cell.length_a   1.000
_cell.length_b   1.000
_cell.length_c   1.000
_cell.angle_alpha   90.00
_cell.angle_beta   90.00
_cell.angle_gamma   90.00
#
_symmetry.space_group_name_H-M   'P 1'
#
loop_
_entity.id
_entity.type
_entity.pdbx_description
1 polymer ?
#
loop_
_entity_poly.entity_id
_entity_poly.type
_entity_poly.pdbx_seq_one_letter_code
_entity_poly.pdbx_strand_id
1 'polypeptide(L)'
;HGDQEVLNKIASEKIEKDNLIYVNFDINTNYIERSTCLEETGLELSEKVDYESYLREVARSHFILSPNGNGIDCHKHWEALYLNPVPIVTNSINIQHHKHLPFLILKEWRDFKESDISEAKYASLMKGFNNENLFFQNYCKELGWIK
;
A
#
# COMPACT_ATOMS: atom_id res chain seq x y z
N HIS A 1 -0.32 0.23 13.99
CA HIS A 1 -1.10 -0.92 13.54
C HIS A 1 -2.57 -0.55 13.50
N GLY A 2 -3.25 -0.93 12.48
CA GLY A 2 -4.68 -0.73 12.41
C GLY A 2 -5.41 -1.73 13.30
N ASP A 3 -6.71 -1.54 13.41
CA ASP A 3 -7.55 -2.49 14.11
C ASP A 3 -7.69 -3.75 13.25
N GLN A 4 -7.15 -4.86 13.74
CA GLN A 4 -7.15 -6.13 13.01
C GLN A 4 -8.58 -6.63 12.73
N GLU A 5 -9.51 -6.36 13.63
CA GLU A 5 -10.91 -6.76 13.41
C GLU A 5 -11.54 -6.00 12.27
N VAL A 6 -11.30 -4.69 12.20
CA VAL A 6 -11.80 -3.87 11.10
C VAL A 6 -11.17 -4.31 9.79
N LEU A 7 -9.87 -4.56 9.78
CA LEU A 7 -9.17 -5.02 8.61
C LEU A 7 -9.73 -6.36 8.11
N ASN A 8 -9.95 -7.31 9.02
CA ASN A 8 -10.54 -8.60 8.67
C ASN A 8 -11.96 -8.45 8.14
N LYS A 9 -12.74 -7.56 8.74
CA LYS A 9 -14.10 -7.27 8.28
C LYS A 9 -14.10 -6.76 6.84
N ILE A 10 -13.26 -5.79 6.54
CA ILE A 10 -13.17 -5.22 5.20
C ILE A 10 -12.70 -6.28 4.19
N ALA A 11 -11.70 -7.07 4.56
CA ALA A 11 -11.19 -8.14 3.70
C ALA A 11 -12.28 -9.16 3.36
N SER A 12 -13.18 -9.44 4.31
CA SER A 12 -14.25 -10.40 4.10
C SER A 12 -15.40 -9.87 3.22
N GLU A 13 -15.48 -8.56 3.02
CA GLU A 13 -16.53 -7.94 2.21
C GLU A 13 -16.37 -8.20 0.71
N LYS A 14 -15.22 -8.68 0.28
CA LYS A 14 -14.94 -8.97 -1.13
C LYS A 14 -15.23 -7.79 -2.04
N ILE A 15 -14.69 -6.64 -1.69
CA ILE A 15 -14.89 -5.39 -2.42
C ILE A 15 -14.27 -5.49 -3.81
N GLU A 16 -15.03 -5.14 -4.83
CA GLU A 16 -14.59 -5.16 -6.21
C GLU A 16 -13.65 -3.97 -6.49
N LYS A 17 -12.60 -4.20 -7.27
CA LYS A 17 -11.64 -3.16 -7.58
C LYS A 17 -12.09 -2.34 -8.78
N ASP A 18 -12.47 -1.11 -8.52
CA ASP A 18 -12.97 -0.18 -9.52
C ASP A 18 -12.21 1.15 -9.56
N ASN A 19 -11.16 1.29 -8.76
CA ASN A 19 -10.33 2.49 -8.71
C ASN A 19 -8.88 2.10 -9.03
N LEU A 20 -8.24 2.87 -9.91
CA LEU A 20 -6.88 2.53 -10.32
C LEU A 20 -5.84 2.81 -9.24
N ILE A 21 -5.90 4.00 -8.62
CA ILE A 21 -4.94 4.39 -7.59
C ILE A 21 -5.63 5.20 -6.50
N TYR A 22 -5.22 4.95 -5.25
CA TYR A 22 -5.69 5.71 -4.10
C TYR A 22 -4.50 6.39 -3.42
N VAL A 23 -4.66 7.67 -3.11
CA VAL A 23 -3.61 8.49 -2.51
C VAL A 23 -4.19 9.14 -1.25
N ASN A 24 -3.87 8.59 -0.09
CA ASN A 24 -4.37 9.15 1.16
C ASN A 24 -3.44 8.79 2.33
N PHE A 25 -2.79 9.81 2.90
CA PHE A 25 -1.90 9.66 4.03
C PHE A 25 -1.75 11.02 4.72
N ASP A 26 -1.29 11.00 5.96
CA ASP A 26 -1.02 12.24 6.70
C ASP A 26 0.36 12.76 6.28
N ILE A 27 0.36 13.88 5.57
CA ILE A 27 1.60 14.47 5.07
C ILE A 27 2.54 14.88 6.20
N ASN A 28 2.00 15.20 7.37
CA ASN A 28 2.79 15.66 8.50
C ASN A 28 3.56 14.54 9.22
N THR A 29 3.18 13.29 9.00
CA THR A 29 3.86 12.15 9.63
C THR A 29 5.33 12.06 9.21
N ASN A 30 5.61 12.37 7.95
CA ASN A 30 6.97 12.49 7.43
C ASN A 30 6.92 13.50 6.30
N TYR A 31 6.96 14.77 6.69
CA TYR A 31 6.64 15.87 5.77
C TYR A 31 7.55 15.88 4.54
N ILE A 32 8.86 15.75 4.74
CA ILE A 32 9.82 15.84 3.63
C ILE A 32 9.57 14.71 2.63
N GLU A 33 9.48 13.48 3.10
CA GLU A 33 9.25 12.32 2.23
C GLU A 33 7.91 12.41 1.52
N ARG A 34 6.85 12.71 2.26
CA ARG A 34 5.50 12.68 1.73
C ARG A 34 5.18 13.86 0.82
N SER A 35 5.70 15.07 1.14
CA SER A 35 5.53 16.20 0.24
C SER A 35 6.33 16.01 -1.05
N THR A 36 7.54 15.47 -0.96
CA THR A 36 8.35 15.15 -2.13
C THR A 36 7.63 14.12 -3.00
N CYS A 37 7.05 13.10 -2.38
CA CYS A 37 6.28 12.08 -3.08
C CYS A 37 5.15 12.71 -3.92
N LEU A 38 4.36 13.57 -3.32
CA LEU A 38 3.25 14.22 -4.04
C LEU A 38 3.77 15.14 -5.14
N GLU A 39 4.79 15.92 -4.84
CA GLU A 39 5.35 16.86 -5.81
C GLU A 39 5.93 16.15 -7.03
N GLU A 40 6.71 15.11 -6.81
CA GLU A 40 7.41 14.41 -7.89
C GLU A 40 6.51 13.48 -8.68
N THR A 41 5.49 12.90 -8.06
CA THR A 41 4.53 12.05 -8.79
C THR A 41 3.44 12.85 -9.48
N GLY A 42 3.19 14.07 -9.03
CA GLY A 42 2.09 14.89 -9.56
C GLY A 42 0.71 14.45 -9.06
N LEU A 43 0.67 13.54 -8.10
CA LEU A 43 -0.59 13.03 -7.56
C LEU A 43 -1.06 13.91 -6.40
N GLU A 44 -2.38 13.92 -6.18
CA GLU A 44 -2.99 14.71 -5.12
C GLU A 44 -3.62 13.83 -4.06
N LEU A 45 -3.60 14.30 -2.81
CA LEU A 45 -4.24 13.61 -1.72
C LEU A 45 -5.75 13.58 -1.89
N SER A 46 -6.35 12.43 -1.61
CA SER A 46 -7.78 12.29 -1.53
C SER A 46 -8.30 12.92 -0.23
N GLU A 47 -9.60 13.09 -0.14
CA GLU A 47 -10.26 13.62 1.05
C GLU A 47 -9.99 12.72 2.25
N LYS A 48 -9.76 13.33 3.41
CA LYS A 48 -9.55 12.60 4.64
C LYS A 48 -10.86 11.96 5.09
N VAL A 49 -10.81 10.67 5.41
CA VAL A 49 -11.97 9.90 5.83
C VAL A 49 -11.63 9.11 7.10
N ASP A 50 -12.63 8.51 7.72
CA ASP A 50 -12.38 7.66 8.88
C ASP A 50 -11.64 6.37 8.47
N TYR A 51 -11.14 5.64 9.46
CA TYR A 51 -10.29 4.47 9.20
C TYR A 51 -11.02 3.39 8.40
N GLU A 52 -12.26 3.08 8.74
CA GLU A 52 -13.02 2.05 8.04
C GLU A 52 -13.26 2.44 6.58
N SER A 53 -13.66 3.69 6.34
CA SER A 53 -13.84 4.20 4.97
C SER A 53 -12.52 4.19 4.20
N TYR A 54 -11.43 4.55 4.87
CA TYR A 54 -10.09 4.48 4.30
C TYR A 54 -9.77 3.04 3.82
N LEU A 55 -10.03 2.05 4.66
CA LEU A 55 -9.76 0.66 4.31
C LEU A 55 -10.61 0.19 3.13
N ARG A 56 -11.86 0.66 3.04
CA ARG A 56 -12.70 0.32 1.87
C ARG A 56 -12.15 0.94 0.59
N GLU A 57 -11.64 2.17 0.66
CA GLU A 57 -10.99 2.80 -0.48
C GLU A 57 -9.71 2.05 -0.88
N VAL A 58 -8.93 1.59 0.09
CA VAL A 58 -7.75 0.76 -0.17
C VAL A 58 -8.17 -0.54 -0.87
N ALA A 59 -9.21 -1.20 -0.38
CA ALA A 59 -9.67 -2.48 -0.92
C ALA A 59 -10.19 -2.36 -2.36
N ARG A 60 -10.82 -1.24 -2.72
CA ARG A 60 -11.36 -1.04 -4.06
C ARG A 60 -10.33 -0.57 -5.08
N SER A 61 -9.11 -0.32 -4.65
CA SER A 61 -8.05 0.25 -5.50
C SER A 61 -7.07 -0.81 -5.97
N HIS A 62 -6.58 -0.66 -7.19
CA HIS A 62 -5.52 -1.53 -7.73
C HIS A 62 -4.17 -1.15 -7.14
N PHE A 63 -3.91 0.15 -6.97
CA PHE A 63 -2.64 0.65 -6.44
C PHE A 63 -2.90 1.62 -5.31
N ILE A 64 -1.95 1.71 -4.38
CA ILE A 64 -1.97 2.71 -3.32
C ILE A 64 -0.58 3.35 -3.24
N LEU A 65 -0.55 4.69 -3.23
CA LEU A 65 0.70 5.42 -3.07
C LEU A 65 1.10 5.34 -1.59
N SER A 66 2.28 4.82 -1.33
CA SER A 66 2.65 4.45 0.04
C SER A 66 4.04 4.96 0.43
N PRO A 67 4.21 6.29 0.60
CA PRO A 67 5.48 6.83 1.08
C PRO A 67 5.72 6.47 2.54
N ASN A 68 6.98 6.53 2.96
CA ASN A 68 7.35 6.21 4.33
C ASN A 68 6.67 7.15 5.33
N GLY A 69 6.34 6.59 6.51
CA GLY A 69 5.81 7.36 7.62
C GLY A 69 6.92 7.76 8.59
N ASN A 70 6.72 7.48 9.88
CA ASN A 70 7.68 7.84 10.93
C ASN A 70 8.93 6.95 10.98
N GLY A 71 9.05 6.03 10.10
CA GLY A 71 10.20 5.14 9.98
C GLY A 71 10.23 4.58 8.59
N ILE A 72 11.13 3.64 8.34
CA ILE A 72 11.19 2.98 7.04
C ILE A 72 10.07 1.95 6.88
N ASP A 73 9.46 1.52 7.98
CA ASP A 73 8.30 0.63 7.95
C ASP A 73 7.03 1.45 7.96
N CYS A 74 6.09 1.11 7.13
CA CYS A 74 4.81 1.80 7.06
C CYS A 74 3.69 0.78 7.12
N HIS A 75 2.79 0.96 8.08
CA HIS A 75 1.65 0.06 8.22
C HIS A 75 0.78 0.03 6.96
N LYS A 76 0.77 1.12 6.19
CA LYS A 76 0.01 1.19 4.94
C LYS A 76 0.46 0.17 3.92
N HIS A 77 1.76 -0.15 3.88
CA HIS A 77 2.27 -1.18 2.98
C HIS A 77 1.58 -2.52 3.25
N TRP A 78 1.42 -2.85 4.52
CA TRP A 78 0.91 -4.15 4.95
C TRP A 78 -0.61 -4.22 4.88
N GLU A 79 -1.29 -3.11 5.22
CA GLU A 79 -2.73 -3.01 5.02
C GLU A 79 -3.06 -3.21 3.54
N ALA A 80 -2.26 -2.58 2.65
CA ALA A 80 -2.44 -2.73 1.22
C ALA A 80 -2.27 -4.19 0.79
N LEU A 81 -1.19 -4.84 1.22
CA LEU A 81 -0.97 -6.24 0.87
C LEU A 81 -2.12 -7.13 1.36
N TYR A 82 -2.63 -6.84 2.55
CA TYR A 82 -3.72 -7.62 3.12
C TYR A 82 -5.03 -7.45 2.34
N LEU A 83 -5.28 -6.24 1.84
CA LEU A 83 -6.51 -5.92 1.10
C LEU A 83 -6.34 -6.00 -0.42
N ASN A 84 -5.17 -6.41 -0.89
CA ASN A 84 -4.84 -6.70 -2.29
C ASN A 84 -4.51 -5.54 -3.23
N PRO A 85 -4.47 -4.26 -2.85
CA PRO A 85 -3.85 -3.31 -3.77
C PRO A 85 -2.32 -3.48 -3.75
N VAL A 86 -1.68 -3.02 -4.82
CA VAL A 86 -0.23 -3.01 -4.93
C VAL A 86 0.29 -1.69 -4.37
N PRO A 87 1.09 -1.71 -3.29
CA PRO A 87 1.71 -0.48 -2.80
C PRO A 87 2.77 0.03 -3.75
N ILE A 88 2.75 1.33 -4.02
CA ILE A 88 3.82 2.01 -4.78
C ILE A 88 4.77 2.60 -3.75
N VAL A 89 6.00 2.13 -3.74
CA VAL A 89 7.00 2.47 -2.73
C VAL A 89 8.32 2.84 -3.39
N THR A 90 9.19 3.50 -2.64
CA THR A 90 10.56 3.70 -3.09
C THR A 90 11.47 2.66 -2.46
N ASN A 91 12.61 2.46 -3.09
CA ASN A 91 13.57 1.47 -2.67
C ASN A 91 14.16 1.82 -1.30
N SER A 92 14.22 0.84 -0.40
CA SER A 92 14.83 0.96 0.92
C SER A 92 15.36 -0.40 1.33
N ILE A 93 16.17 -0.43 2.37
CA ILE A 93 16.69 -1.71 2.89
C ILE A 93 15.53 -2.64 3.25
N ASN A 94 14.53 -2.12 3.92
CA ASN A 94 13.37 -2.91 4.34
C ASN A 94 12.58 -3.44 3.14
N ILE A 95 12.34 -2.61 2.15
CA ILE A 95 11.65 -3.02 0.93
C ILE A 95 12.46 -4.07 0.17
N GLN A 96 13.77 -3.94 0.13
CA GLN A 96 14.63 -4.94 -0.53
C GLN A 96 14.51 -6.33 0.11
N HIS A 97 14.37 -6.39 1.43
CA HIS A 97 14.17 -7.66 2.12
C HIS A 97 12.84 -8.33 1.75
N HIS A 98 11.87 -7.54 1.24
CA HIS A 98 10.53 -8.02 0.95
C HIS A 98 10.14 -7.85 -0.52
N LYS A 99 11.12 -7.72 -1.40
CA LYS A 99 10.86 -7.47 -2.83
C LYS A 99 10.13 -8.61 -3.55
N HIS A 100 10.04 -9.78 -2.90
CA HIS A 100 9.26 -10.90 -3.43
C HIS A 100 7.75 -10.70 -3.27
N LEU A 101 7.34 -9.72 -2.48
CA LEU A 101 5.94 -9.34 -2.33
C LEU A 101 5.53 -8.39 -3.46
N PRO A 102 4.22 -8.25 -3.72
CA PRO A 102 3.75 -7.47 -4.87
C PRO A 102 3.82 -5.95 -4.64
N PHE A 103 5.01 -5.42 -4.61
CA PHE A 103 5.26 -3.98 -4.56
C PHE A 103 5.59 -3.45 -5.95
N LEU A 104 5.15 -2.24 -6.25
CA LEU A 104 5.70 -1.47 -7.35
C LEU A 104 6.81 -0.60 -6.76
N ILE A 105 8.06 -1.00 -6.98
CA ILE A 105 9.22 -0.37 -6.37
C ILE A 105 9.85 0.62 -7.34
N LEU A 106 9.86 1.90 -6.95
CA LEU A 106 10.49 2.96 -7.71
C LEU A 106 11.86 3.27 -7.08
N LYS A 107 12.81 3.65 -7.88
CA LYS A 107 14.10 4.12 -7.37
C LYS A 107 13.90 5.46 -6.64
N GLU A 108 13.16 6.37 -7.26
CA GLU A 108 12.78 7.67 -6.68
C GLU A 108 11.37 8.01 -7.13
N TRP A 109 10.68 8.90 -6.40
CA TRP A 109 9.31 9.28 -6.73
C TRP A 109 9.20 9.91 -8.13
N ARG A 110 10.22 10.62 -8.58
CA ARG A 110 10.24 11.24 -9.92
C ARG A 110 10.24 10.20 -11.05
N ASP A 111 10.54 8.94 -10.74
CA ASP A 111 10.50 7.87 -11.72
C ASP A 111 9.08 7.34 -11.96
N PHE A 112 8.11 7.82 -11.18
CA PHE A 112 6.72 7.41 -11.33
C PHE A 112 6.17 7.82 -12.71
N LYS A 113 5.47 6.89 -13.36
CA LYS A 113 4.80 7.13 -14.64
C LYS A 113 3.38 6.59 -14.56
N GLU A 114 2.43 7.33 -15.13
CA GLU A 114 1.05 6.87 -15.16
C GLU A 114 0.91 5.52 -15.89
N SER A 115 1.79 5.25 -16.85
CA SER A 115 1.79 3.97 -17.56
C SER A 115 2.17 2.79 -16.66
N ASP A 116 2.78 3.03 -15.51
CA ASP A 116 3.12 1.98 -14.56
C ASP A 116 1.90 1.50 -13.76
N ILE A 117 0.83 2.29 -13.71
CA ILE A 117 -0.37 1.94 -12.95
C ILE A 117 -1.50 1.56 -13.92
N SER A 118 -1.47 0.30 -14.36
CA SER A 118 -2.49 -0.24 -15.24
C SER A 118 -3.03 -1.54 -14.65
N GLU A 119 -4.20 -1.95 -15.09
CA GLU A 119 -4.75 -3.24 -14.66
C GLU A 119 -3.85 -4.38 -15.05
N ALA A 120 -3.21 -4.29 -16.22
CA ALA A 120 -2.27 -5.31 -16.69
C ALA A 120 -1.04 -5.38 -15.78
N LYS A 121 -0.48 -4.23 -15.38
CA LYS A 121 0.65 -4.19 -14.47
C LYS A 121 0.27 -4.74 -13.09
N TYR A 122 -0.91 -4.37 -12.61
CA TYR A 122 -1.44 -4.89 -11.35
C TYR A 122 -1.52 -6.42 -11.39
N ALA A 123 -2.12 -6.97 -12.44
CA ALA A 123 -2.26 -8.42 -12.58
C ALA A 123 -0.90 -9.11 -12.63
N SER A 124 0.07 -8.52 -13.31
CA SER A 124 1.42 -9.06 -13.40
C SER A 124 2.08 -9.11 -12.03
N LEU A 125 1.96 -8.03 -11.24
CA LEU A 125 2.57 -7.96 -9.91
C LEU A 125 1.89 -8.89 -8.91
N MET A 126 0.59 -9.09 -9.05
CA MET A 126 -0.18 -9.93 -8.13
C MET A 126 -0.13 -11.42 -8.50
N LYS A 127 0.45 -11.78 -9.62
CA LYS A 127 0.48 -13.16 -10.07
C LYS A 127 1.15 -14.05 -9.02
N GLY A 128 0.42 -15.04 -8.56
CA GLY A 128 0.92 -15.99 -7.56
C GLY A 128 0.86 -15.53 -6.13
N PHE A 129 0.43 -14.29 -5.88
CA PHE A 129 0.29 -13.78 -4.52
C PHE A 129 -1.10 -14.14 -3.96
N ASN A 130 -1.11 -14.63 -2.73
CA ASN A 130 -2.36 -14.98 -2.03
C ASN A 130 -2.29 -14.45 -0.60
N ASN A 131 -3.09 -13.42 -0.31
CA ASN A 131 -3.12 -12.79 1.01
C ASN A 131 -3.98 -13.57 2.03
N GLU A 132 -4.75 -14.54 1.60
CA GLU A 132 -5.56 -15.37 2.49
C GLU A 132 -4.72 -16.41 3.21
N ASN A 133 -3.50 -16.54 2.81
CA ASN A 133 -2.58 -17.54 3.32
C ASN A 133 -2.09 -17.16 4.73
N LEU A 134 -2.06 -18.12 5.62
CA LEU A 134 -1.47 -17.97 6.94
C LEU A 134 -0.01 -17.52 6.87
N PHE A 135 0.64 -17.82 5.78
CA PHE A 135 2.01 -17.37 5.52
C PHE A 135 2.15 -15.86 5.66
N PHE A 136 1.22 -15.09 5.09
CA PHE A 136 1.28 -13.63 5.17
C PHE A 136 1.17 -13.16 6.64
N GLN A 137 0.24 -13.72 7.40
CA GLN A 137 0.06 -13.35 8.80
C GLN A 137 1.29 -13.73 9.63
N ASN A 138 1.83 -14.91 9.42
CA ASN A 138 3.04 -15.35 10.11
C ASN A 138 4.23 -14.45 9.78
N TYR A 139 4.32 -14.06 8.52
CA TYR A 139 5.37 -13.17 8.04
C TYR A 139 5.29 -11.82 8.75
N CYS A 140 4.09 -11.26 8.86
CA CYS A 140 3.89 -10.00 9.57
C CYS A 140 4.23 -10.13 11.06
N LYS A 141 3.93 -11.27 11.68
CA LYS A 141 4.30 -11.53 13.07
C LYS A 141 5.81 -11.57 13.26
N GLU A 142 6.51 -12.24 12.35
CA GLU A 142 7.97 -12.31 12.40
C GLU A 142 8.62 -10.94 12.29
N LEU A 143 7.98 -10.04 11.57
CA LEU A 143 8.46 -8.67 11.41
C LEU A 143 8.06 -7.77 12.58
N GLY A 144 7.28 -8.28 13.53
CA GLY A 144 6.85 -7.52 14.70
C GLY A 144 5.76 -6.50 14.41
N TRP A 145 5.08 -6.60 13.29
CA TRP A 145 4.08 -5.62 12.87
C TRP A 145 2.66 -5.97 13.32
N ILE A 146 2.41 -7.25 13.56
CA ILE A 146 1.19 -7.69 14.21
C ILE A 146 1.58 -8.70 15.29
N LYS A 147 0.80 -8.78 16.34
CA LYS A 147 1.04 -9.69 17.46
C LYS A 147 0.15 -10.90 17.39
#